data_e77eb8eeaa35a9d8c6196c598de13b7a
#
_entry.id   e77eb8eeaa35a9d8c6196c598de13b7a
#
_cell.length_a   1.000
_cell.length_b   1.000
_cell.length_c   1.000
_cell.angle_alpha   90.00
_cell.angle_beta   90.00
_cell.angle_gamma   90.00
#
_symmetry.space_group_name_H-M   'P 1'
#
loop_
_entity.id
_entity.type
_entity.pdbx_description
1 polymer ?
#
loop_
_entity_poly.entity_id
_entity_poly.type
_entity_poly.pdbx_seq_one_letter_code
_entity_poly.pdbx_strand_id
1 'polypeptide(L)'
;MLFRTRVRTRNAHVRNTPKKSVGWYTGSVTTTVLDSIPNGTGPESSPTQKRVLLLKPRGFCAGVVRAIDIVKIALETFGAPIYVRREIVHNRYVVNELAEKGAIFVHEIDDVPDGQRVIYSAHGVSPAVRDRSKGRGLKVIDATCPLVTKVHIEAVKFAKQGYSLVLIGHRDHDEIEGTLGEAPDVTQVVSNVAEVDALKVPDPNRVAYLTQTTLSLDEARDIIHALKEKFPNIAGPHSQDICYATENRQVAVRNVAHNADLVLVVGSTNSSNSNRLVEVSRNLGTIGYLIDNSQAIDPKWLQGVSTVAVTAGASAPEILVEDVVSYLRQNGYSNVEEVEVMPENVRFGLPPEIVQAIGGPGGAEAVPVR
;
A
#
# COMPACT_ATOMS: atom_id res chain seq x y z
N MET A 1 38.71 21.31 68.12
CA MET A 1 39.60 21.42 66.93
C MET A 1 38.71 21.31 65.69
N LEU A 2 38.53 22.50 65.07
CA LEU A 2 37.61 22.66 63.89
C LEU A 2 38.38 22.32 62.62
N PHE A 3 37.82 21.52 61.72
CA PHE A 3 38.20 21.53 60.33
C PHE A 3 36.96 21.74 59.47
N ARG A 4 36.87 22.91 58.85
CA ARG A 4 35.94 23.26 57.77
C ARG A 4 36.49 22.76 56.50
N THR A 5 35.71 21.95 55.77
CA THR A 5 35.99 21.61 54.36
C THR A 5 34.98 22.31 53.46
N ARG A 6 35.47 23.20 52.58
CA ARG A 6 34.71 23.93 51.54
C ARG A 6 34.29 22.98 50.45
N VAL A 7 33.00 22.94 50.15
CA VAL A 7 32.46 22.31 48.93
C VAL A 7 32.45 23.39 47.84
N ARG A 8 33.22 23.13 46.75
CA ARG A 8 33.17 23.92 45.51
C ARG A 8 32.01 23.42 44.65
N THR A 9 31.00 24.24 44.45
CA THR A 9 29.97 24.05 43.42
C THR A 9 30.57 24.35 42.06
N ARG A 10 30.64 23.36 41.17
CA ARG A 10 30.85 23.55 39.73
C ARG A 10 29.50 23.69 39.04
N ASN A 11 29.24 24.89 38.51
CA ASN A 11 28.14 25.13 37.57
C ASN A 11 28.40 24.35 36.29
N ALA A 12 27.59 23.34 36.01
CA ALA A 12 27.55 22.71 34.70
C ALA A 12 26.57 23.48 33.82
N HIS A 13 27.11 24.16 32.80
CA HIS A 13 26.32 24.72 31.72
C HIS A 13 25.66 23.56 30.92
N VAL A 14 24.36 23.41 31.08
CA VAL A 14 23.55 22.57 30.19
C VAL A 14 23.41 23.33 28.87
N ARG A 15 24.12 22.88 27.84
CA ARG A 15 23.87 23.33 26.46
C ARG A 15 22.53 22.73 25.99
N ASN A 16 21.55 23.58 25.81
CA ASN A 16 20.32 23.27 25.11
C ASN A 16 20.64 22.94 23.66
N THR A 17 20.55 21.67 23.30
CA THR A 17 20.48 21.26 21.89
C THR A 17 19.01 21.31 21.44
N PRO A 18 18.68 21.99 20.32
CA PRO A 18 17.30 22.04 19.85
C PRO A 18 16.86 20.66 19.36
N LYS A 19 15.72 20.21 19.84
CA LYS A 19 15.00 19.06 19.30
C LYS A 19 14.72 19.31 17.80
N LYS A 20 15.24 18.46 16.94
CA LYS A 20 14.88 18.46 15.50
C LYS A 20 13.41 18.10 15.39
N SER A 21 12.59 19.08 15.08
CA SER A 21 11.24 18.89 14.55
C SER A 21 11.38 18.14 13.23
N VAL A 22 10.64 17.04 13.08
CA VAL A 22 10.50 16.33 11.79
C VAL A 22 9.75 17.28 10.86
N GLY A 23 10.48 17.95 10.00
CA GLY A 23 9.92 18.83 8.98
C GLY A 23 9.32 17.99 7.86
N TRP A 24 8.09 18.29 7.56
CA TRP A 24 7.43 17.84 6.35
C TRP A 24 8.23 18.36 5.14
N TYR A 25 8.54 17.49 4.20
CA TYR A 25 9.23 17.83 2.97
C TYR A 25 8.39 18.79 2.13
N THR A 26 8.72 20.08 2.18
CA THR A 26 8.34 21.04 1.13
C THR A 26 9.46 21.00 0.08
N GLY A 27 9.32 20.10 -0.89
CA GLY A 27 10.20 20.09 -2.06
C GLY A 27 9.96 21.36 -2.88
N SER A 28 10.93 22.28 -2.88
CA SER A 28 10.93 23.43 -3.79
C SER A 28 11.15 22.94 -5.20
N VAL A 29 10.11 23.05 -6.03
CA VAL A 29 10.22 22.88 -7.48
C VAL A 29 10.96 24.10 -8.03
N THR A 30 12.14 23.89 -8.61
CA THR A 30 12.87 24.93 -9.34
C THR A 30 12.13 25.20 -10.65
N THR A 31 11.29 26.21 -10.67
CA THR A 31 10.66 26.73 -11.91
C THR A 31 11.68 27.58 -12.65
N THR A 32 12.16 27.08 -13.77
CA THR A 32 12.93 27.90 -14.71
C THR A 32 11.96 28.83 -15.42
N VAL A 33 11.95 30.08 -15.04
CA VAL A 33 11.20 31.13 -15.75
C VAL A 33 11.95 31.48 -17.04
N LEU A 34 11.36 31.18 -18.17
CA LEU A 34 11.79 31.72 -19.48
C LEU A 34 11.06 33.02 -19.72
N ASP A 35 11.77 34.14 -19.58
CA ASP A 35 11.36 35.46 -20.02
C ASP A 35 11.44 35.58 -21.55
N SER A 36 10.44 36.30 -22.09
CA SER A 36 10.32 36.96 -23.39
C SER A 36 9.28 36.37 -24.34
N ILE A 37 8.10 37.02 -24.35
CA ILE A 37 7.09 36.91 -25.39
C ILE A 37 7.25 38.12 -26.31
N PRO A 38 7.44 37.94 -27.63
CA PRO A 38 7.21 39.04 -28.60
C PRO A 38 5.71 39.08 -28.95
N ASN A 39 5.13 40.29 -28.89
CA ASN A 39 3.81 40.58 -29.41
C ASN A 39 3.75 40.33 -30.93
N GLY A 40 2.85 39.45 -31.35
CA GLY A 40 2.58 39.22 -32.77
C GLY A 40 1.32 38.40 -32.93
N THR A 41 0.26 39.01 -33.49
CA THR A 41 -0.91 38.46 -34.23
C THR A 41 -1.44 37.11 -33.74
N GLY A 42 -2.73 37.07 -33.35
CA GLY A 42 -3.41 35.96 -32.73
C GLY A 42 -3.11 34.59 -33.34
N PRO A 43 -2.88 33.56 -32.51
CA PRO A 43 -2.65 32.24 -33.02
C PRO A 43 -3.99 31.62 -33.39
N GLU A 44 -4.08 31.10 -34.63
CA GLU A 44 -4.87 29.92 -34.91
C GLU A 44 -4.55 28.92 -33.82
N SER A 45 -5.54 28.40 -33.12
CA SER A 45 -5.38 27.39 -32.07
C SER A 45 -4.79 26.15 -32.75
N SER A 46 -3.47 26.01 -32.68
CA SER A 46 -2.83 24.73 -33.01
C SER A 46 -3.54 23.66 -32.20
N PRO A 47 -3.96 22.53 -32.81
CA PRO A 47 -4.65 21.48 -32.09
C PRO A 47 -3.76 21.08 -30.90
N THR A 48 -4.27 21.24 -29.70
CA THR A 48 -3.53 20.90 -28.46
C THR A 48 -3.07 19.46 -28.59
N GLN A 49 -1.77 19.24 -28.67
CA GLN A 49 -1.20 17.93 -28.90
C GLN A 49 -1.59 17.02 -27.74
N LYS A 50 -2.37 15.96 -28.03
CA LYS A 50 -2.79 14.99 -27.04
C LYS A 50 -1.58 14.23 -26.47
N ARG A 51 -1.50 14.12 -25.13
CA ARG A 51 -0.38 13.48 -24.45
C ARG A 51 -0.83 12.58 -23.30
N VAL A 52 0.03 11.60 -22.97
CA VAL A 52 -0.06 10.76 -21.80
C VAL A 52 1.06 11.13 -20.82
N LEU A 53 0.71 11.37 -19.56
CA LEU A 53 1.65 11.45 -18.45
C LEU A 53 1.64 10.10 -17.73
N LEU A 54 2.70 9.31 -17.90
CA LEU A 54 2.81 7.98 -17.34
C LEU A 54 3.56 8.05 -16.01
N LEU A 55 2.82 7.92 -14.90
CA LEU A 55 3.35 8.15 -13.55
C LEU A 55 4.30 7.03 -13.12
N LYS A 56 5.35 7.39 -12.38
CA LYS A 56 6.28 6.47 -11.72
C LYS A 56 6.57 6.96 -10.28
N PRO A 57 6.47 6.09 -9.24
CA PRO A 57 6.19 4.66 -9.30
C PRO A 57 4.74 4.32 -9.61
N ARG A 58 4.52 3.16 -10.24
CA ARG A 58 3.22 2.56 -10.55
C ARG A 58 3.32 1.04 -10.53
N GLY A 59 2.18 0.35 -10.55
CA GLY A 59 2.14 -1.10 -10.67
C GLY A 59 2.75 -1.85 -9.49
N PHE A 60 3.21 -3.06 -9.72
CA PHE A 60 3.63 -3.99 -8.66
C PHE A 60 4.60 -3.40 -7.65
N CYS A 61 4.26 -3.55 -6.34
CA CYS A 61 5.18 -3.28 -5.24
C CYS A 61 5.95 -4.55 -4.83
N ALA A 62 7.00 -4.39 -4.00
CA ALA A 62 7.82 -5.51 -3.56
C ALA A 62 7.03 -6.61 -2.80
N GLY A 63 5.98 -6.23 -2.06
CA GLY A 63 5.10 -7.18 -1.37
C GLY A 63 4.31 -8.04 -2.34
N VAL A 64 3.78 -7.41 -3.39
CA VAL A 64 3.02 -8.07 -4.46
C VAL A 64 3.92 -8.99 -5.30
N VAL A 65 5.08 -8.50 -5.76
CA VAL A 65 6.06 -9.32 -6.49
C VAL A 65 6.41 -10.56 -5.68
N ARG A 66 6.78 -10.38 -4.40
CA ARG A 66 7.08 -11.50 -3.51
C ARG A 66 5.94 -12.52 -3.41
N ALA A 67 4.70 -12.07 -3.25
CA ALA A 67 3.56 -12.97 -3.08
C ALA A 67 3.28 -13.78 -4.36
N ILE A 68 3.36 -13.15 -5.53
CA ILE A 68 3.20 -13.81 -6.84
C ILE A 68 4.33 -14.81 -7.07
N ASP A 69 5.58 -14.45 -6.80
CA ASP A 69 6.74 -15.32 -6.96
C ASP A 69 6.64 -16.55 -6.06
N ILE A 70 6.15 -16.41 -4.83
CA ILE A 70 5.91 -17.54 -3.92
C ILE A 70 4.95 -18.56 -4.55
N VAL A 71 3.85 -18.12 -5.16
CA VAL A 71 2.90 -19.04 -5.81
C VAL A 71 3.54 -19.71 -7.02
N LYS A 72 4.25 -18.95 -7.88
CA LYS A 72 4.93 -19.47 -9.07
C LYS A 72 5.98 -20.53 -8.68
N ILE A 73 6.84 -20.21 -7.73
CA ILE A 73 7.87 -21.13 -7.24
C ILE A 73 7.24 -22.36 -6.59
N ALA A 74 6.17 -22.19 -5.82
CA ALA A 74 5.48 -23.32 -5.20
C ALA A 74 4.90 -24.28 -6.24
N LEU A 75 4.30 -23.75 -7.33
CA LEU A 75 3.80 -24.55 -8.46
C LEU A 75 4.94 -25.29 -9.17
N GLU A 76 6.06 -24.64 -9.41
CA GLU A 76 7.25 -25.24 -10.05
C GLU A 76 7.90 -26.31 -9.18
N THR A 77 8.00 -26.07 -7.87
CA THR A 77 8.74 -26.94 -6.94
C THR A 77 7.92 -28.14 -6.48
N PHE A 78 6.63 -27.93 -6.23
CA PHE A 78 5.78 -28.95 -5.59
C PHE A 78 4.75 -29.54 -6.56
N GLY A 79 4.57 -28.93 -7.73
CA GLY A 79 3.53 -29.28 -8.69
C GLY A 79 2.14 -28.79 -8.30
N ALA A 80 1.24 -28.80 -9.28
CA ALA A 80 -0.18 -28.49 -9.05
C ALA A 80 -0.90 -29.71 -8.39
N PRO A 81 -1.97 -29.48 -7.62
CA PRO A 81 -2.53 -28.20 -7.27
C PRO A 81 -1.82 -27.53 -6.07
N ILE A 82 -1.74 -26.20 -6.10
CA ILE A 82 -1.39 -25.38 -4.94
C ILE A 82 -2.62 -24.58 -4.55
N TYR A 83 -3.08 -24.72 -3.32
CA TYR A 83 -4.22 -23.95 -2.82
C TYR A 83 -3.76 -22.57 -2.36
N VAL A 84 -4.58 -21.54 -2.60
CA VAL A 84 -4.33 -20.16 -2.15
C VAL A 84 -5.58 -19.68 -1.44
N ARG A 85 -5.46 -19.30 -0.15
CA ARG A 85 -6.60 -18.75 0.59
C ARG A 85 -6.83 -17.32 0.15
N ARG A 86 -8.04 -17.07 -0.37
CA ARG A 86 -8.45 -15.82 -1.02
C ARG A 86 -7.54 -15.44 -2.20
N GLU A 87 -7.71 -14.27 -2.77
CA GLU A 87 -6.82 -13.78 -3.82
C GLU A 87 -5.42 -13.53 -3.27
N ILE A 88 -4.38 -14.00 -3.95
CA ILE A 88 -2.99 -13.77 -3.52
C ILE A 88 -2.69 -12.27 -3.39
N VAL A 89 -3.22 -11.48 -4.30
CA VAL A 89 -3.29 -10.04 -4.35
C VAL A 89 -4.57 -9.62 -5.07
N HIS A 90 -5.14 -8.46 -4.76
CA HIS A 90 -6.38 -7.98 -5.40
C HIS A 90 -6.13 -7.52 -6.84
N ASN A 91 -6.01 -8.48 -7.75
CA ASN A 91 -5.93 -8.25 -9.18
C ASN A 91 -6.42 -9.48 -9.97
N ARG A 92 -7.52 -9.32 -10.70
CA ARG A 92 -8.16 -10.41 -11.44
C ARG A 92 -7.23 -11.04 -12.49
N TYR A 93 -6.43 -10.24 -13.20
CA TYR A 93 -5.49 -10.75 -14.21
C TYR A 93 -4.47 -11.70 -13.56
N VAL A 94 -3.88 -11.29 -12.42
CA VAL A 94 -2.91 -12.10 -11.68
C VAL A 94 -3.54 -13.40 -11.17
N VAL A 95 -4.74 -13.32 -10.60
CA VAL A 95 -5.46 -14.50 -10.09
C VAL A 95 -5.72 -15.49 -11.23
N ASN A 96 -6.19 -15.01 -12.38
CA ASN A 96 -6.45 -15.86 -13.54
C ASN A 96 -5.16 -16.49 -14.10
N GLU A 97 -4.07 -15.70 -14.25
CA GLU A 97 -2.76 -16.21 -14.69
C GLU A 97 -2.26 -17.36 -13.81
N LEU A 98 -2.40 -17.22 -12.49
CA LEU A 98 -1.95 -18.24 -11.55
C LEU A 98 -2.90 -19.45 -11.52
N ALA A 99 -4.20 -19.25 -11.69
CA ALA A 99 -5.17 -20.34 -11.79
C ALA A 99 -4.92 -21.21 -13.04
N GLU A 100 -4.63 -20.59 -14.18
CA GLU A 100 -4.23 -21.31 -15.42
C GLU A 100 -2.96 -22.15 -15.23
N LYS A 101 -2.08 -21.77 -14.31
CA LYS A 101 -0.86 -22.51 -13.95
C LYS A 101 -1.09 -23.61 -12.90
N GLY A 102 -2.32 -23.75 -12.39
CA GLY A 102 -2.70 -24.80 -11.44
C GLY A 102 -2.82 -24.36 -9.98
N ALA A 103 -2.86 -23.04 -9.70
CA ALA A 103 -3.27 -22.56 -8.40
C ALA A 103 -4.79 -22.67 -8.22
N ILE A 104 -5.24 -23.12 -7.06
CA ILE A 104 -6.67 -23.21 -6.73
C ILE A 104 -6.97 -22.18 -5.64
N PHE A 105 -7.70 -21.13 -6.01
CA PHE A 105 -8.11 -20.11 -5.06
C PHE A 105 -9.34 -20.57 -4.29
N VAL A 106 -9.27 -20.56 -2.97
CA VAL A 106 -10.35 -20.94 -2.06
C VAL A 106 -10.72 -19.75 -1.17
N HIS A 107 -11.98 -19.66 -0.79
CA HIS A 107 -12.43 -18.58 0.08
C HIS A 107 -11.97 -18.83 1.52
N GLU A 108 -12.22 -20.01 2.04
CA GLU A 108 -11.86 -20.39 3.40
C GLU A 108 -10.91 -21.59 3.44
N ILE A 109 -10.19 -21.69 4.56
CA ILE A 109 -9.22 -22.76 4.75
C ILE A 109 -9.89 -24.16 4.80
N ASP A 110 -11.20 -24.19 5.07
CA ASP A 110 -11.98 -25.42 5.11
C ASP A 110 -12.20 -26.05 3.74
N ASP A 111 -12.11 -25.26 2.68
CA ASP A 111 -12.23 -25.73 1.31
C ASP A 111 -10.95 -26.43 0.81
N VAL A 112 -9.87 -26.36 1.59
CA VAL A 112 -8.60 -27.05 1.28
C VAL A 112 -8.68 -28.49 1.80
N PRO A 113 -8.41 -29.54 1.00
CA PRO A 113 -8.34 -30.91 1.53
C PRO A 113 -7.24 -31.09 2.56
N ASP A 114 -7.45 -31.96 3.57
CA ASP A 114 -6.49 -32.19 4.65
C ASP A 114 -5.12 -32.61 4.12
N GLY A 115 -4.06 -32.14 4.77
CA GLY A 115 -2.68 -32.44 4.41
C GLY A 115 -2.16 -31.77 3.13
N GLN A 116 -3.01 -31.04 2.40
CA GLN A 116 -2.60 -30.33 1.19
C GLN A 116 -1.77 -29.07 1.49
N ARG A 117 -1.14 -28.54 0.44
CA ARG A 117 -0.34 -27.32 0.50
C ARG A 117 -1.21 -26.11 0.27
N VAL A 118 -1.09 -25.12 1.16
CA VAL A 118 -1.85 -23.87 1.06
C VAL A 118 -0.94 -22.66 1.26
N ILE A 119 -1.19 -21.61 0.48
CA ILE A 119 -0.52 -20.33 0.58
C ILE A 119 -1.48 -19.32 1.21
N TYR A 120 -1.03 -18.60 2.25
CA TYR A 120 -1.73 -17.42 2.74
C TYR A 120 -1.41 -16.23 1.87
N SER A 121 -2.41 -15.40 1.57
CA SER A 121 -2.26 -14.23 0.70
C SER A 121 -1.36 -13.15 1.29
N ALA A 122 -1.00 -12.16 0.47
CA ALA A 122 -0.22 -11.00 0.90
C ALA A 122 -0.87 -10.19 2.03
N HIS A 123 -2.19 -10.31 2.20
CA HIS A 123 -2.99 -9.56 3.18
C HIS A 123 -2.86 -10.08 4.62
N GLY A 124 -2.28 -11.26 4.80
CA GLY A 124 -2.15 -11.91 6.11
C GLY A 124 -3.41 -12.68 6.52
N VAL A 125 -3.30 -13.40 7.63
CA VAL A 125 -4.40 -14.19 8.21
C VAL A 125 -4.39 -14.09 9.73
N SER A 126 -5.56 -14.26 10.35
CA SER A 126 -5.71 -14.30 11.80
C SER A 126 -5.06 -15.55 12.43
N PRO A 127 -4.75 -15.53 13.74
CA PRO A 127 -4.30 -16.72 14.47
C PRO A 127 -5.27 -17.90 14.33
N ALA A 128 -6.58 -17.66 14.32
CA ALA A 128 -7.59 -18.69 14.17
C ALA A 128 -7.45 -19.47 12.85
N VAL A 129 -7.12 -18.79 11.75
CA VAL A 129 -6.83 -19.44 10.46
C VAL A 129 -5.56 -20.28 10.55
N ARG A 130 -4.51 -19.75 11.20
CA ARG A 130 -3.23 -20.49 11.39
C ARG A 130 -3.42 -21.76 12.21
N ASP A 131 -4.14 -21.67 13.33
CA ASP A 131 -4.43 -22.80 14.20
C ASP A 131 -5.29 -23.87 13.50
N ARG A 132 -6.29 -23.43 12.74
CA ARG A 132 -7.15 -24.32 11.95
C ARG A 132 -6.37 -25.04 10.85
N SER A 133 -5.49 -24.35 10.15
CA SER A 133 -4.59 -24.96 9.15
C SER A 133 -3.69 -26.01 9.79
N LYS A 134 -3.12 -25.69 10.95
CA LYS A 134 -2.29 -26.65 11.71
C LYS A 134 -3.08 -27.87 12.17
N GLY A 135 -4.30 -27.67 12.69
CA GLY A 135 -5.18 -28.76 13.14
C GLY A 135 -5.58 -29.73 12.01
N ARG A 136 -5.62 -29.24 10.76
CA ARG A 136 -5.90 -30.02 9.56
C ARG A 136 -4.66 -30.57 8.87
N GLY A 137 -3.47 -30.39 9.44
CA GLY A 137 -2.20 -30.88 8.91
C GLY A 137 -1.81 -30.24 7.55
N LEU A 138 -2.32 -29.02 7.26
CA LEU A 138 -2.00 -28.34 6.02
C LEU A 138 -0.52 -27.91 5.98
N LYS A 139 0.09 -28.01 4.81
CA LYS A 139 1.48 -27.57 4.57
C LYS A 139 1.45 -26.10 4.16
N VAL A 140 1.52 -25.22 5.14
CA VAL A 140 1.38 -23.77 4.94
C VAL A 140 2.66 -23.17 4.36
N ILE A 141 2.48 -22.24 3.41
CA ILE A 141 3.49 -21.28 2.96
C ILE A 141 2.91 -19.88 3.19
N ASP A 142 3.61 -19.05 3.96
CA ASP A 142 3.10 -17.73 4.32
C ASP A 142 3.64 -16.66 3.36
N ALA A 143 2.75 -16.14 2.48
CA ALA A 143 3.06 -15.05 1.57
C ALA A 143 2.69 -13.66 2.11
N THR A 144 2.28 -13.55 3.38
CA THR A 144 1.96 -12.26 4.02
C THR A 144 3.07 -11.24 3.78
N CYS A 145 2.68 -10.05 3.34
CA CYS A 145 3.62 -8.95 3.15
C CYS A 145 4.33 -8.61 4.47
N PRO A 146 5.66 -8.45 4.49
CA PRO A 146 6.39 -8.08 5.71
C PRO A 146 5.88 -6.82 6.39
N LEU A 147 5.31 -5.88 5.64
CA LEU A 147 4.72 -4.65 6.19
C LEU A 147 3.38 -4.91 6.89
N VAL A 148 2.59 -5.88 6.42
CA VAL A 148 1.39 -6.37 7.12
C VAL A 148 1.79 -7.16 8.37
N THR A 149 2.80 -8.03 8.28
CA THR A 149 3.34 -8.75 9.43
C THR A 149 3.80 -7.80 10.55
N LYS A 150 4.40 -6.65 10.18
CA LYS A 150 4.76 -5.59 11.15
C LYS A 150 3.53 -5.11 11.94
N VAL A 151 2.41 -4.84 11.27
CA VAL A 151 1.17 -4.37 11.92
C VAL A 151 0.61 -5.44 12.86
N HIS A 152 0.60 -6.71 12.44
CA HIS A 152 0.21 -7.85 13.29
C HIS A 152 1.06 -7.94 14.57
N ILE A 153 2.39 -7.81 14.44
CA ILE A 153 3.32 -7.83 15.60
C ILE A 153 3.04 -6.66 16.54
N GLU A 154 2.79 -5.47 16.01
CA GLU A 154 2.47 -4.29 16.83
C GLU A 154 1.12 -4.44 17.54
N ALA A 155 0.10 -5.04 16.89
CA ALA A 155 -1.18 -5.34 17.53
C ALA A 155 -1.00 -6.26 18.74
N VAL A 156 -0.27 -7.36 18.58
CA VAL A 156 0.05 -8.29 19.67
C VAL A 156 0.85 -7.58 20.79
N LYS A 157 1.81 -6.73 20.43
CA LYS A 157 2.64 -6.00 21.39
C LYS A 157 1.82 -5.03 22.25
N PHE A 158 0.97 -4.21 21.62
CA PHE A 158 0.11 -3.27 22.32
C PHE A 158 -0.90 -3.98 23.23
N ALA A 159 -1.52 -5.06 22.74
CA ALA A 159 -2.44 -5.87 23.52
C ALA A 159 -1.77 -6.46 24.78
N LYS A 160 -0.56 -7.04 24.64
CA LYS A 160 0.23 -7.55 25.77
C LYS A 160 0.63 -6.46 26.77
N GLN A 161 0.75 -5.23 26.31
CA GLN A 161 1.01 -4.07 27.17
C GLN A 161 -0.26 -3.50 27.82
N GLY A 162 -1.42 -4.10 27.58
CA GLY A 162 -2.72 -3.69 28.16
C GLY A 162 -3.32 -2.44 27.53
N TYR A 163 -3.03 -2.15 26.27
CA TYR A 163 -3.69 -1.10 25.51
C TYR A 163 -5.00 -1.57 24.90
N SER A 164 -6.00 -0.69 24.86
CA SER A 164 -7.12 -0.81 23.92
C SER A 164 -6.63 -0.37 22.54
N LEU A 165 -6.93 -1.15 21.52
CA LEU A 165 -6.49 -0.90 20.15
C LEU A 165 -7.62 -0.30 19.31
N VAL A 166 -7.28 0.73 18.55
CA VAL A 166 -8.12 1.27 17.46
C VAL A 166 -7.43 0.95 16.14
N LEU A 167 -8.03 0.05 15.37
CA LEU A 167 -7.54 -0.33 14.05
C LEU A 167 -8.28 0.50 12.99
N ILE A 168 -7.56 1.40 12.35
CA ILE A 168 -8.09 2.28 11.30
C ILE A 168 -8.05 1.52 9.97
N GLY A 169 -9.21 1.31 9.33
CA GLY A 169 -9.30 0.60 8.06
C GLY A 169 -10.71 0.17 7.69
N HIS A 170 -10.84 -0.46 6.54
CA HIS A 170 -12.12 -0.93 6.02
C HIS A 170 -12.45 -2.31 6.58
N ARG A 171 -13.59 -2.43 7.28
CA ARG A 171 -14.00 -3.65 8.04
C ARG A 171 -13.98 -4.92 7.19
N ASP A 172 -14.40 -4.81 5.94
CA ASP A 172 -14.53 -5.95 5.02
C ASP A 172 -13.25 -6.32 4.28
N HIS A 173 -12.11 -5.68 4.62
CA HIS A 173 -10.85 -5.95 3.98
C HIS A 173 -10.09 -7.08 4.67
N ASP A 174 -9.51 -7.99 3.89
CA ASP A 174 -8.77 -9.19 4.38
C ASP A 174 -7.67 -8.84 5.39
N GLU A 175 -6.93 -7.74 5.17
CA GLU A 175 -5.88 -7.26 6.07
C GLU A 175 -6.43 -6.84 7.43
N ILE A 176 -7.62 -6.22 7.46
CA ILE A 176 -8.28 -5.81 8.70
C ILE A 176 -8.76 -7.03 9.47
N GLU A 177 -9.35 -8.04 8.80
CA GLU A 177 -9.74 -9.31 9.42
C GLU A 177 -8.54 -10.01 10.06
N GLY A 178 -7.41 -10.07 9.32
CA GLY A 178 -6.17 -10.67 9.81
C GLY A 178 -5.62 -9.97 11.05
N THR A 179 -5.49 -8.65 10.98
CA THR A 179 -4.94 -7.82 12.08
C THR A 179 -5.86 -7.79 13.30
N LEU A 180 -7.18 -7.62 13.10
CA LEU A 180 -8.17 -7.68 14.18
C LEU A 180 -8.07 -9.00 14.93
N GLY A 181 -7.90 -10.11 14.21
CA GLY A 181 -7.77 -11.44 14.80
C GLY A 181 -6.54 -11.64 15.69
N GLU A 182 -5.50 -10.79 15.61
CA GLU A 182 -4.33 -10.88 16.49
C GLU A 182 -4.64 -10.47 17.95
N ALA A 183 -5.64 -9.58 18.15
CA ALA A 183 -6.04 -9.10 19.48
C ALA A 183 -7.53 -8.70 19.49
N PRO A 184 -8.46 -9.63 19.22
CA PRO A 184 -9.88 -9.31 18.98
C PRO A 184 -10.57 -8.71 20.21
N ASP A 185 -10.19 -9.14 21.42
CA ASP A 185 -10.85 -8.74 22.66
C ASP A 185 -10.61 -7.27 23.04
N VAL A 186 -9.54 -6.65 22.50
CA VAL A 186 -9.14 -5.28 22.84
C VAL A 186 -9.12 -4.33 21.64
N THR A 187 -9.48 -4.82 20.45
CA THR A 187 -9.40 -4.06 19.20
C THR A 187 -10.79 -3.64 18.71
N GLN A 188 -10.93 -2.36 18.38
CA GLN A 188 -12.09 -1.81 17.69
C GLN A 188 -11.67 -1.24 16.35
N VAL A 189 -12.44 -1.53 15.28
CA VAL A 189 -12.16 -1.02 13.93
C VAL A 189 -12.92 0.29 13.73
N VAL A 190 -12.23 1.26 13.12
CA VAL A 190 -12.77 2.57 12.73
C VAL A 190 -12.49 2.79 11.25
N SER A 191 -13.53 3.07 10.49
CA SER A 191 -13.44 3.28 9.05
C SER A 191 -13.57 4.76 8.62
N ASN A 192 -14.03 5.64 9.50
CA ASN A 192 -14.20 7.08 9.24
C ASN A 192 -14.20 7.90 10.54
N VAL A 193 -14.08 9.22 10.40
CA VAL A 193 -14.04 10.16 11.55
C VAL A 193 -15.28 10.06 12.43
N ALA A 194 -16.49 9.87 11.84
CA ALA A 194 -17.73 9.82 12.60
C ALA A 194 -17.82 8.62 13.56
N GLU A 195 -17.09 7.54 13.27
CA GLU A 195 -17.05 6.36 14.15
C GLU A 195 -16.16 6.56 15.38
N VAL A 196 -15.28 7.57 15.37
CA VAL A 196 -14.37 7.85 16.50
C VAL A 196 -15.17 8.17 17.76
N ASP A 197 -16.26 8.94 17.65
CA ASP A 197 -17.08 9.33 18.80
C ASP A 197 -17.74 8.14 19.51
N ALA A 198 -18.04 7.07 18.76
CA ALA A 198 -18.67 5.86 19.27
C ALA A 198 -17.72 4.92 20.03
N LEU A 199 -16.40 5.13 19.94
CA LEU A 199 -15.41 4.28 20.59
C LEU A 199 -15.55 4.30 22.11
N LYS A 200 -15.55 3.10 22.71
CA LYS A 200 -15.59 2.88 24.16
C LYS A 200 -14.37 2.07 24.58
N VAL A 201 -13.57 2.60 25.47
CA VAL A 201 -12.36 1.96 25.98
C VAL A 201 -12.38 1.93 27.51
N PRO A 202 -11.84 0.88 28.16
CA PRO A 202 -11.80 0.80 29.62
C PRO A 202 -10.95 1.90 30.27
N ASP A 203 -9.80 2.24 29.65
CA ASP A 203 -8.91 3.29 30.12
C ASP A 203 -8.52 4.22 28.95
N PRO A 204 -9.02 5.47 28.93
CA PRO A 204 -8.70 6.45 27.90
C PRO A 204 -7.23 6.85 27.82
N ASN A 205 -6.43 6.58 28.88
CA ASN A 205 -5.01 6.86 28.89
C ASN A 205 -4.15 5.71 28.32
N ARG A 206 -4.76 4.55 28.04
CA ARG A 206 -4.10 3.37 27.51
C ARG A 206 -4.75 2.93 26.19
N VAL A 207 -4.76 3.83 25.25
CA VAL A 207 -5.26 3.60 23.89
C VAL A 207 -4.10 3.67 22.91
N ALA A 208 -4.06 2.76 21.93
CA ALA A 208 -3.14 2.82 20.82
C ALA A 208 -3.89 2.68 19.49
N TYR A 209 -3.36 3.25 18.43
CA TYR A 209 -3.91 3.04 17.09
C TYR A 209 -2.91 2.36 16.17
N LEU A 210 -3.44 1.60 15.23
CA LEU A 210 -2.76 1.02 14.07
C LEU A 210 -3.59 1.31 12.83
N THR A 211 -2.99 1.20 11.64
CA THR A 211 -3.71 1.43 10.39
C THR A 211 -3.54 0.27 9.40
N GLN A 212 -4.54 0.08 8.55
CA GLN A 212 -4.42 -0.69 7.33
C GLN A 212 -3.31 -0.07 6.45
N THR A 213 -2.53 -0.91 5.75
CA THR A 213 -1.36 -0.45 4.99
C THR A 213 -1.73 0.30 3.70
N THR A 214 -2.99 0.23 3.25
CA THR A 214 -3.47 0.75 1.96
C THR A 214 -4.49 1.89 2.06
N LEU A 215 -4.53 2.62 3.17
CA LEU A 215 -5.44 3.75 3.35
C LEU A 215 -5.01 4.98 2.55
N SER A 216 -5.96 5.89 2.33
CA SER A 216 -5.66 7.26 1.93
C SER A 216 -4.87 7.97 3.04
N LEU A 217 -3.81 8.70 2.66
CA LEU A 217 -3.03 9.50 3.61
C LEU A 217 -3.87 10.57 4.29
N ASP A 218 -4.83 11.18 3.55
CA ASP A 218 -5.72 12.22 4.11
C ASP A 218 -6.73 11.61 5.06
N GLU A 219 -7.40 10.53 4.66
CA GLU A 219 -8.37 9.83 5.48
C GLU A 219 -7.75 9.35 6.80
N ALA A 220 -6.59 8.70 6.73
CA ALA A 220 -5.87 8.25 7.92
C ALA A 220 -5.48 9.43 8.83
N ARG A 221 -4.99 10.54 8.25
CA ARG A 221 -4.64 11.75 9.00
C ARG A 221 -5.84 12.32 9.75
N ASP A 222 -6.99 12.44 9.09
CA ASP A 222 -8.19 13.03 9.67
C ASP A 222 -8.75 12.16 10.80
N ILE A 223 -8.76 10.83 10.64
CA ILE A 223 -9.15 9.89 11.69
C ILE A 223 -8.16 9.95 12.86
N ILE A 224 -6.85 9.95 12.60
CA ILE A 224 -5.82 10.04 13.65
C ILE A 224 -5.93 11.37 14.41
N HIS A 225 -6.28 12.46 13.72
CA HIS A 225 -6.51 13.76 14.37
C HIS A 225 -7.69 13.69 15.36
N ALA A 226 -8.83 13.17 14.92
CA ALA A 226 -10.00 12.98 15.77
C ALA A 226 -9.71 12.05 16.97
N LEU A 227 -8.93 10.97 16.73
CA LEU A 227 -8.50 10.09 17.82
C LEU A 227 -7.62 10.80 18.85
N LYS A 228 -6.71 11.69 18.44
CA LYS A 228 -5.85 12.49 19.33
C LYS A 228 -6.65 13.52 20.12
N GLU A 229 -7.70 14.09 19.55
CA GLU A 229 -8.60 14.97 20.26
C GLU A 229 -9.38 14.21 21.34
N LYS A 230 -9.89 13.01 21.01
CA LYS A 230 -10.63 12.17 21.97
C LYS A 230 -9.74 11.53 23.02
N PHE A 231 -8.55 11.08 22.63
CA PHE A 231 -7.57 10.41 23.50
C PHE A 231 -6.21 11.13 23.42
N PRO A 232 -6.00 12.20 24.19
CA PRO A 232 -4.77 13.02 24.09
C PRO A 232 -3.46 12.24 24.30
N ASN A 233 -3.50 11.12 25.04
CA ASN A 233 -2.35 10.26 25.32
C ASN A 233 -2.25 9.04 24.40
N ILE A 234 -3.01 9.02 23.29
CA ILE A 234 -3.02 7.87 22.38
C ILE A 234 -1.63 7.56 21.83
N ALA A 235 -1.22 6.29 21.92
CA ALA A 235 0.02 5.81 21.31
C ALA A 235 -0.20 5.48 19.84
N GLY A 236 0.79 5.78 19.02
CA GLY A 236 0.81 5.35 17.61
C GLY A 236 1.82 4.24 17.37
N PRO A 237 1.85 3.69 16.14
CA PRO A 237 2.86 2.73 15.74
C PRO A 237 4.26 3.34 15.81
N HIS A 238 5.28 2.49 16.02
CA HIS A 238 6.68 2.94 16.10
C HIS A 238 7.17 3.59 14.79
N SER A 239 6.72 3.08 13.67
CA SER A 239 6.87 3.66 12.34
C SER A 239 5.52 3.61 11.62
N GLN A 240 5.33 4.46 10.62
CA GLN A 240 4.08 4.54 9.87
C GLN A 240 3.63 3.16 9.36
N ASP A 241 2.32 2.85 9.48
CA ASP A 241 1.74 1.58 9.00
C ASP A 241 1.36 1.64 7.54
N ILE A 242 0.90 2.81 7.05
CA ILE A 242 0.67 2.99 5.61
C ILE A 242 1.98 2.70 4.88
N CYS A 243 1.95 1.73 3.98
CA CYS A 243 3.16 1.23 3.36
C CYS A 243 3.74 2.24 2.34
N TYR A 244 5.07 2.20 2.15
CA TYR A 244 5.78 3.04 1.19
C TYR A 244 5.14 3.01 -0.21
N ALA A 245 4.65 1.85 -0.65
CA ALA A 245 4.08 1.69 -1.98
C ALA A 245 2.75 2.44 -2.12
N THR A 246 1.93 2.45 -1.07
CA THR A 246 0.69 3.22 -0.99
C THR A 246 1.00 4.71 -0.97
N GLU A 247 1.93 5.14 -0.13
CA GLU A 247 2.34 6.54 0.00
C GLU A 247 2.92 7.05 -1.33
N ASN A 248 3.90 6.36 -1.90
CA ASN A 248 4.59 6.78 -3.11
C ASN A 248 3.63 6.96 -4.29
N ARG A 249 2.68 6.02 -4.49
CA ARG A 249 1.70 6.12 -5.59
C ARG A 249 0.71 7.26 -5.37
N GLN A 250 0.28 7.50 -4.14
CA GLN A 250 -0.58 8.65 -3.83
C GLN A 250 0.16 9.97 -4.04
N VAL A 251 1.42 10.07 -3.64
CA VAL A 251 2.27 11.25 -3.89
C VAL A 251 2.46 11.46 -5.40
N ALA A 252 2.66 10.39 -6.18
CA ALA A 252 2.77 10.50 -7.63
C ALA A 252 1.50 11.09 -8.27
N VAL A 253 0.32 10.59 -7.86
CA VAL A 253 -0.96 11.16 -8.33
C VAL A 253 -1.10 12.62 -7.91
N ARG A 254 -0.78 12.98 -6.65
CA ARG A 254 -0.86 14.37 -6.16
C ARG A 254 -0.03 15.33 -6.98
N ASN A 255 1.17 14.92 -7.35
CA ASN A 255 2.10 15.80 -8.08
C ASN A 255 1.70 16.00 -9.54
N VAL A 256 0.96 15.07 -10.14
CA VAL A 256 0.67 15.08 -11.58
C VAL A 256 -0.79 15.42 -11.91
N ALA A 257 -1.74 15.15 -11.01
CA ALA A 257 -3.17 15.31 -11.27
C ALA A 257 -3.54 16.73 -11.77
N HIS A 258 -2.94 17.78 -11.21
CA HIS A 258 -3.19 19.16 -11.63
C HIS A 258 -2.79 19.48 -13.08
N ASN A 259 -1.93 18.66 -13.68
CA ASN A 259 -1.43 18.81 -15.05
C ASN A 259 -2.15 17.89 -16.04
N ALA A 260 -3.21 17.21 -15.61
CA ALA A 260 -4.00 16.29 -16.41
C ALA A 260 -5.48 16.66 -16.39
N ASP A 261 -6.15 16.42 -17.51
CA ASP A 261 -7.61 16.59 -17.62
C ASP A 261 -8.34 15.34 -17.08
N LEU A 262 -7.65 14.18 -17.13
CA LEU A 262 -8.17 12.88 -16.75
C LEU A 262 -7.07 12.03 -16.13
N VAL A 263 -7.39 11.29 -15.06
CA VAL A 263 -6.52 10.26 -14.48
C VAL A 263 -7.14 8.88 -14.69
N LEU A 264 -6.40 7.97 -15.33
CA LEU A 264 -6.75 6.56 -15.45
C LEU A 264 -5.88 5.76 -14.47
N VAL A 265 -6.53 5.04 -13.57
CA VAL A 265 -5.87 4.15 -12.61
C VAL A 265 -6.12 2.71 -13.02
N VAL A 266 -5.06 2.01 -13.42
CA VAL A 266 -5.14 0.58 -13.75
C VAL A 266 -5.15 -0.23 -12.44
N GLY A 267 -6.20 -1.04 -12.25
CA GLY A 267 -6.34 -1.86 -11.04
C GLY A 267 -7.76 -2.42 -10.90
N SER A 268 -7.91 -3.40 -10.05
CA SER A 268 -9.20 -4.06 -9.81
C SER A 268 -10.04 -3.33 -8.75
N THR A 269 -11.37 -3.42 -8.87
CA THR A 269 -12.32 -2.70 -8.01
C THR A 269 -12.24 -3.09 -6.53
N ASN A 270 -11.82 -4.30 -6.22
CA ASN A 270 -11.59 -4.79 -4.86
C ASN A 270 -10.20 -4.42 -4.29
N SER A 271 -9.34 -3.75 -5.08
CA SER A 271 -8.05 -3.26 -4.59
C SER A 271 -8.17 -1.94 -3.85
N SER A 272 -8.01 -1.96 -2.53
CA SER A 272 -8.03 -0.76 -1.69
C SER A 272 -7.03 0.29 -2.19
N ASN A 273 -5.77 -0.10 -2.44
CA ASN A 273 -4.76 0.83 -2.96
C ASN A 273 -5.19 1.51 -4.26
N SER A 274 -5.76 0.76 -5.23
CA SER A 274 -6.17 1.33 -6.52
C SER A 274 -7.32 2.32 -6.37
N ASN A 275 -8.31 2.02 -5.53
CA ASN A 275 -9.43 2.93 -5.23
C ASN A 275 -8.93 4.25 -4.62
N ARG A 276 -7.96 4.18 -3.68
CA ARG A 276 -7.40 5.39 -3.06
C ARG A 276 -6.72 6.33 -4.07
N LEU A 277 -6.11 5.81 -5.14
CA LEU A 277 -5.52 6.66 -6.19
C LEU A 277 -6.58 7.46 -6.97
N VAL A 278 -7.73 6.82 -7.25
CA VAL A 278 -8.88 7.51 -7.87
C VAL A 278 -9.42 8.60 -6.95
N GLU A 279 -9.56 8.31 -5.66
CA GLU A 279 -10.03 9.28 -4.68
C GLU A 279 -9.08 10.47 -4.54
N VAL A 280 -7.77 10.22 -4.47
CA VAL A 280 -6.76 11.30 -4.44
C VAL A 280 -6.91 12.21 -5.65
N SER A 281 -7.07 11.65 -6.86
CA SER A 281 -7.29 12.44 -8.07
C SER A 281 -8.54 13.32 -7.96
N ARG A 282 -9.67 12.73 -7.54
CA ARG A 282 -10.95 13.43 -7.40
C ARG A 282 -10.92 14.50 -6.33
N ASN A 283 -10.27 14.25 -5.19
CA ASN A 283 -10.10 15.24 -4.12
C ASN A 283 -9.29 16.45 -4.55
N LEU A 284 -8.46 16.30 -5.59
CA LEU A 284 -7.70 17.39 -6.21
C LEU A 284 -8.47 18.10 -7.35
N GLY A 285 -9.71 17.68 -7.60
CA GLY A 285 -10.57 18.27 -8.64
C GLY A 285 -10.34 17.69 -10.05
N THR A 286 -9.49 16.68 -10.20
CA THR A 286 -9.25 15.99 -11.49
C THR A 286 -10.09 14.73 -11.58
N ILE A 287 -10.80 14.54 -12.70
CA ILE A 287 -11.61 13.35 -12.93
C ILE A 287 -10.72 12.13 -12.95
N GLY A 288 -11.07 11.10 -12.16
CA GLY A 288 -10.34 9.85 -12.09
C GLY A 288 -11.25 8.64 -12.30
N TYR A 289 -10.78 7.65 -13.07
CA TYR A 289 -11.45 6.36 -13.26
C TYR A 289 -10.55 5.20 -12.94
N LEU A 290 -11.12 4.19 -12.27
CA LEU A 290 -10.50 2.90 -12.06
C LEU A 290 -10.88 1.97 -13.21
N ILE A 291 -9.91 1.34 -13.82
CA ILE A 291 -10.09 0.44 -14.96
C ILE A 291 -9.27 -0.84 -14.78
N ASP A 292 -9.85 -1.99 -15.07
CA ASP A 292 -9.12 -3.27 -15.06
C ASP A 292 -8.12 -3.37 -16.25
N ASN A 293 -8.49 -2.83 -17.42
CA ASN A 293 -7.69 -2.84 -18.65
C ASN A 293 -8.24 -1.80 -19.65
N SER A 294 -7.69 -1.75 -20.87
CA SER A 294 -8.09 -0.78 -21.91
C SER A 294 -9.56 -0.91 -22.35
N GLN A 295 -10.14 -2.11 -22.28
CA GLN A 295 -11.53 -2.37 -22.70
C GLN A 295 -12.56 -1.70 -21.78
N ALA A 296 -12.15 -1.35 -20.55
CA ALA A 296 -12.99 -0.63 -19.59
C ALA A 296 -13.04 0.89 -19.84
N ILE A 297 -12.26 1.41 -20.79
CA ILE A 297 -12.24 2.85 -21.12
C ILE A 297 -13.48 3.18 -21.95
N ASP A 298 -14.38 4.02 -21.42
CA ASP A 298 -15.44 4.63 -22.22
C ASP A 298 -14.83 5.71 -23.14
N PRO A 299 -14.96 5.61 -24.47
CA PRO A 299 -14.45 6.62 -25.39
C PRO A 299 -14.97 8.04 -25.12
N LYS A 300 -16.13 8.16 -24.47
CA LYS A 300 -16.70 9.45 -24.07
C LYS A 300 -15.83 10.19 -23.06
N TRP A 301 -15.09 9.48 -22.22
CA TRP A 301 -14.19 10.10 -21.24
C TRP A 301 -13.04 10.86 -21.90
N LEU A 302 -12.70 10.52 -23.14
CA LEU A 302 -11.60 11.12 -23.91
C LEU A 302 -12.05 12.32 -24.76
N GLN A 303 -13.34 12.67 -24.74
CA GLN A 303 -13.86 13.80 -25.50
C GLN A 303 -13.44 15.11 -24.84
N GLY A 304 -12.75 15.97 -25.59
CA GLY A 304 -12.23 17.25 -25.08
C GLY A 304 -11.00 17.12 -24.15
N VAL A 305 -10.50 15.90 -23.90
CA VAL A 305 -9.34 15.63 -23.06
C VAL A 305 -8.06 15.71 -23.90
N SER A 306 -7.13 16.53 -23.49
CA SER A 306 -5.80 16.71 -24.13
C SER A 306 -4.69 15.98 -23.39
N THR A 307 -4.77 15.92 -22.07
CA THR A 307 -3.75 15.29 -21.23
C THR A 307 -4.37 14.21 -20.34
N VAL A 308 -3.93 12.96 -20.52
CA VAL A 308 -4.34 11.83 -19.69
C VAL A 308 -3.17 11.42 -18.81
N ALA A 309 -3.33 11.45 -17.49
CA ALA A 309 -2.40 10.81 -16.58
C ALA A 309 -2.76 9.33 -16.40
N VAL A 310 -1.78 8.45 -16.54
CA VAL A 310 -1.94 6.99 -16.36
C VAL A 310 -1.08 6.53 -15.19
N THR A 311 -1.68 5.84 -14.26
CA THR A 311 -1.02 5.18 -13.13
C THR A 311 -1.61 3.79 -12.90
N ALA A 312 -1.04 3.06 -11.95
CA ALA A 312 -1.52 1.73 -11.60
C ALA A 312 -1.38 1.46 -10.11
N GLY A 313 -2.36 0.76 -9.56
CA GLY A 313 -2.31 0.29 -8.18
C GLY A 313 -1.18 -0.72 -7.94
N ALA A 314 -0.81 -0.90 -6.68
CA ALA A 314 0.31 -1.74 -6.25
C ALA A 314 0.16 -3.23 -6.60
N SER A 315 -1.01 -3.68 -7.01
CA SER A 315 -1.31 -5.05 -7.44
C SER A 315 -1.55 -5.21 -8.94
N ALA A 316 -1.41 -4.15 -9.75
CA ALA A 316 -1.62 -4.19 -11.19
C ALA A 316 -0.30 -4.47 -11.94
N PRO A 317 -0.26 -5.45 -12.86
CA PRO A 317 0.92 -5.75 -13.66
C PRO A 317 1.12 -4.70 -14.76
N GLU A 318 2.39 -4.46 -15.13
CA GLU A 318 2.76 -3.46 -16.13
C GLU A 318 2.14 -3.73 -17.51
N ILE A 319 1.93 -4.98 -17.88
CA ILE A 319 1.30 -5.36 -19.16
C ILE A 319 -0.10 -4.72 -19.34
N LEU A 320 -0.86 -4.53 -18.26
CA LEU A 320 -2.17 -3.85 -18.32
C LEU A 320 -2.02 -2.33 -18.50
N VAL A 321 -0.94 -1.75 -17.98
CA VAL A 321 -0.61 -0.34 -18.20
C VAL A 321 -0.19 -0.11 -19.66
N GLU A 322 0.65 -0.99 -20.20
CA GLU A 322 1.07 -0.96 -21.60
C GLU A 322 -0.12 -1.10 -22.56
N ASP A 323 -1.10 -1.95 -22.23
CA ASP A 323 -2.35 -2.10 -22.96
C ASP A 323 -3.15 -0.77 -22.99
N VAL A 324 -3.31 -0.11 -21.84
CA VAL A 324 -3.98 1.19 -21.75
C VAL A 324 -3.23 2.27 -22.53
N VAL A 325 -1.90 2.33 -22.43
CA VAL A 325 -1.09 3.30 -23.17
C VAL A 325 -1.20 3.05 -24.68
N SER A 326 -1.22 1.78 -25.11
CA SER A 326 -1.39 1.41 -26.51
C SER A 326 -2.76 1.83 -27.06
N TYR A 327 -3.82 1.63 -26.27
CA TYR A 327 -5.15 2.11 -26.60
C TYR A 327 -5.20 3.65 -26.74
N LEU A 328 -4.60 4.38 -25.81
CA LEU A 328 -4.54 5.84 -25.87
C LEU A 328 -3.77 6.34 -27.11
N ARG A 329 -2.65 5.68 -27.47
CA ARG A 329 -1.91 6.00 -28.71
C ARG A 329 -2.77 5.86 -29.96
N GLN A 330 -3.57 4.78 -30.05
CA GLN A 330 -4.51 4.55 -31.15
C GLN A 330 -5.63 5.61 -31.22
N ASN A 331 -5.91 6.29 -30.10
CA ASN A 331 -6.89 7.36 -29.98
C ASN A 331 -6.27 8.78 -30.02
N GLY A 332 -5.05 8.89 -30.57
CA GLY A 332 -4.39 10.15 -30.90
C GLY A 332 -3.46 10.72 -29.83
N TYR A 333 -3.25 10.03 -28.70
CA TYR A 333 -2.30 10.43 -27.64
C TYR A 333 -0.90 9.91 -27.99
N SER A 334 -0.26 10.49 -29.01
CA SER A 334 1.02 10.01 -29.55
C SER A 334 2.22 10.35 -28.65
N ASN A 335 2.15 11.44 -27.87
CA ASN A 335 3.20 11.83 -26.94
C ASN A 335 2.99 11.15 -25.59
N VAL A 336 3.91 10.27 -25.21
CA VAL A 336 3.90 9.57 -23.90
C VAL A 336 5.15 9.98 -23.14
N GLU A 337 4.96 10.65 -22.03
CA GLU A 337 6.00 11.14 -21.13
C GLU A 337 5.95 10.36 -19.82
N GLU A 338 7.05 9.70 -19.45
CA GLU A 338 7.19 9.09 -18.12
C GLU A 338 7.57 10.16 -17.10
N VAL A 339 6.75 10.30 -16.06
CA VAL A 339 6.96 11.27 -14.97
C VAL A 339 7.39 10.52 -13.73
N GLU A 340 8.70 10.49 -13.48
CA GLU A 340 9.25 9.90 -12.26
C GLU A 340 9.19 10.91 -11.11
N VAL A 341 8.36 10.61 -10.10
CA VAL A 341 8.18 11.45 -8.92
C VAL A 341 9.19 11.08 -7.83
N MET A 342 9.46 9.78 -7.68
CA MET A 342 10.44 9.26 -6.73
C MET A 342 10.91 7.85 -7.12
N PRO A 343 12.16 7.47 -6.79
CA PRO A 343 12.64 6.11 -6.99
C PRO A 343 12.04 5.13 -5.97
N GLU A 344 11.82 3.89 -6.40
CA GLU A 344 11.32 2.81 -5.54
C GLU A 344 12.19 1.56 -5.73
N ASN A 345 13.05 1.25 -4.72
CA ASN A 345 14.05 0.19 -4.78
C ASN A 345 13.90 -0.79 -3.58
N VAL A 346 12.67 -1.15 -3.23
CA VAL A 346 12.40 -2.09 -2.12
C VAL A 346 12.33 -3.51 -2.65
N ARG A 347 12.92 -4.46 -1.90
CA ARG A 347 12.82 -5.90 -2.16
C ARG A 347 12.58 -6.65 -0.86
N PHE A 348 11.80 -7.74 -0.93
CA PHE A 348 11.57 -8.63 0.20
C PHE A 348 12.04 -10.05 -0.12
N GLY A 349 12.68 -10.70 0.85
CA GLY A 349 13.11 -12.08 0.74
C GLY A 349 11.94 -13.07 0.71
N LEU A 350 12.20 -14.25 0.15
CA LEU A 350 11.25 -15.36 0.15
C LEU A 350 11.09 -15.94 1.56
N PRO A 351 9.95 -16.59 1.89
CA PRO A 351 9.75 -17.21 3.18
C PRO A 351 10.62 -18.49 3.32
N PRO A 352 10.97 -18.89 4.56
CA PRO A 352 11.87 -20.01 4.82
C PRO A 352 11.45 -21.33 4.15
N GLU A 353 10.15 -21.59 4.05
CA GLU A 353 9.58 -22.79 3.44
C GLU A 353 9.94 -22.90 1.95
N ILE A 354 9.92 -21.78 1.26
CA ILE A 354 10.31 -21.70 -0.16
C ILE A 354 11.83 -21.79 -0.29
N VAL A 355 12.59 -21.04 0.52
CA VAL A 355 14.07 -21.07 0.50
C VAL A 355 14.60 -22.48 0.74
N GLN A 356 14.04 -23.23 1.69
CA GLN A 356 14.41 -24.61 1.95
C GLN A 356 14.08 -25.53 0.76
N ALA A 357 12.93 -25.31 0.13
CA ALA A 357 12.47 -26.15 -0.97
C ALA A 357 13.34 -26.02 -2.24
N ILE A 358 13.88 -24.83 -2.50
CA ILE A 358 14.76 -24.57 -3.66
C ILE A 358 16.25 -24.79 -3.38
N GLY A 359 16.61 -25.43 -2.25
CA GLY A 359 17.99 -25.81 -1.93
C GLY A 359 18.80 -24.79 -1.13
N GLY A 360 18.13 -23.88 -0.43
CA GLY A 360 18.76 -22.90 0.47
C GLY A 360 19.11 -21.56 -0.19
N PRO A 361 19.91 -20.68 0.47
CA PRO A 361 20.17 -19.30 0.03
C PRO A 361 20.74 -19.16 -1.38
N GLY A 362 21.55 -20.11 -1.84
CA GLY A 362 22.09 -20.12 -3.20
C GLY A 362 21.04 -20.37 -4.30
N GLY A 363 19.93 -21.06 -3.96
CA GLY A 363 18.81 -21.25 -4.88
C GLY A 363 17.93 -20.00 -5.03
N ALA A 364 17.86 -19.18 -3.97
CA ALA A 364 17.08 -17.95 -3.97
C ALA A 364 17.69 -16.84 -4.87
N GLU A 365 19.01 -16.83 -5.07
CA GLU A 365 19.70 -15.92 -6.00
C GLU A 365 19.50 -16.30 -7.47
N ALA A 366 19.17 -17.56 -7.74
CA ALA A 366 18.97 -18.09 -9.10
C ALA A 366 17.58 -17.81 -9.67
N VAL A 367 16.62 -17.32 -8.87
CA VAL A 367 15.29 -16.93 -9.36
C VAL A 367 15.36 -15.51 -9.90
N PRO A 368 15.29 -15.30 -11.23
CA PRO A 368 15.32 -13.96 -11.80
C PRO A 368 14.06 -13.23 -11.34
N VAL A 369 14.24 -12.19 -10.55
CA VAL A 369 13.18 -11.20 -10.30
C VAL A 369 13.01 -10.41 -11.60
N ARG A 370 12.02 -10.77 -12.40
CA ARG A 370 11.62 -10.04 -13.63
C ARG A 370 10.72 -8.88 -13.31
#